data_1020a2f8d29d1394a616fe3af2498cc6
#
_entry.id   1020a2f8d29d1394a616fe3af2498cc6
#
_cell.length_a   1.000
_cell.length_b   1.000
_cell.length_c   1.000
_cell.angle_alpha   90.00
_cell.angle_beta   90.00
_cell.angle_gamma   90.00
#
_symmetry.space_group_name_H-M   'P 1'
#
loop_
_entity.id
_entity.type
_entity.pdbx_description
1 polymer ?
#
loop_
_entity_poly.entity_id
_entity_poly.type
_entity_poly.pdbx_seq_one_letter_code
_entity_poly.pdbx_strand_id
1 'polypeptide(L)'
;MFDAGAVNDDNAALIARLRSDFPAVIAAFLEMRRAEGAALQDVLIEQLDRVQDLTAQAARLAAARKEAMADVLRTNLARVLDNADGADPD
;
A
#
# COMPACT_ATOMS: atom_id res chain seq x y z
N MET A 1 63.82 7.51 12.09
CA MET A 1 63.54 6.11 12.40
C MET A 1 62.12 5.97 12.90
N PHE A 2 61.35 5.13 12.29
CA PHE A 2 59.96 4.93 12.68
C PHE A 2 59.89 4.30 14.09
N ASP A 3 59.07 4.93 14.93
CA ASP A 3 58.79 4.38 16.25
C ASP A 3 57.51 3.52 16.13
N ALA A 4 57.68 2.22 16.03
CA ALA A 4 56.60 1.27 15.92
C ALA A 4 55.67 1.28 17.14
N GLY A 5 56.20 1.64 18.30
CA GLY A 5 55.39 1.78 19.52
C GLY A 5 54.41 2.93 19.45
N ALA A 6 54.83 4.08 18.90
CA ALA A 6 53.97 5.24 18.76
C ALA A 6 52.82 4.96 17.75
N VAL A 7 53.10 4.25 16.65
CA VAL A 7 52.07 3.85 15.66
C VAL A 7 51.08 2.87 16.31
N ASN A 8 51.56 1.93 17.12
CA ASN A 8 50.69 0.99 17.82
C ASN A 8 49.81 1.68 18.86
N ASP A 9 50.39 2.68 19.59
CA ASP A 9 49.63 3.47 20.56
C ASP A 9 48.54 4.30 19.89
N ASP A 10 48.86 4.91 18.73
CA ASP A 10 47.88 5.67 17.94
C ASP A 10 46.76 4.75 17.42
N ASN A 11 47.12 3.56 16.98
CA ASN A 11 46.13 2.57 16.52
C ASN A 11 45.25 2.09 17.66
N ALA A 12 45.86 1.85 18.85
CA ALA A 12 45.10 1.42 20.03
C ALA A 12 44.13 2.52 20.48
N ALA A 13 44.59 3.77 20.48
CA ALA A 13 43.72 4.91 20.80
C ALA A 13 42.58 5.07 19.79
N LEU A 14 42.86 4.90 18.51
CA LEU A 14 41.86 4.96 17.45
C LEU A 14 40.83 3.86 17.60
N ILE A 15 41.26 2.63 17.84
CA ILE A 15 40.37 1.49 18.05
C ILE A 15 39.49 1.71 19.29
N ALA A 16 40.07 2.22 20.38
CA ALA A 16 39.32 2.51 21.60
C ALA A 16 38.26 3.55 21.35
N ARG A 17 38.57 4.58 20.58
CA ARG A 17 37.60 5.64 20.19
C ARG A 17 36.49 5.11 19.29
N LEU A 18 36.85 4.28 18.33
CA LEU A 18 35.86 3.65 17.46
C LEU A 18 34.89 2.77 18.25
N ARG A 19 35.44 1.99 19.21
CA ARG A 19 34.60 1.17 20.09
C ARG A 19 33.70 2.00 20.98
N SER A 20 34.19 3.16 21.43
CA SER A 20 33.43 4.07 22.26
C SER A 20 32.29 4.74 21.47
N ASP A 21 32.55 5.12 20.22
CA ASP A 21 31.61 5.84 19.37
C ASP A 21 30.61 4.90 18.68
N PHE A 22 30.98 3.64 18.48
CA PHE A 22 30.18 2.67 17.72
C PHE A 22 28.76 2.47 18.26
N PRO A 23 28.53 2.30 19.57
CA PRO A 23 27.17 2.13 20.08
C PRO A 23 26.26 3.31 19.78
N ALA A 24 26.78 4.52 19.80
CA ALA A 24 25.99 5.72 19.48
C ALA A 24 25.60 5.73 18.00
N VAL A 25 26.50 5.32 17.10
CA VAL A 25 26.21 5.21 15.67
C VAL A 25 25.13 4.17 15.42
N ILE A 26 25.23 3.01 16.07
CA ILE A 26 24.22 1.95 15.93
C ILE A 26 22.87 2.42 16.47
N ALA A 27 22.85 3.08 17.61
CA ALA A 27 21.62 3.62 18.19
C ALA A 27 20.95 4.63 17.25
N ALA A 28 21.74 5.54 16.67
CA ALA A 28 21.24 6.51 15.71
C ALA A 28 20.69 5.84 14.44
N PHE A 29 21.38 4.82 13.95
CA PHE A 29 20.95 4.05 12.80
C PHE A 29 19.62 3.33 13.06
N LEU A 30 19.50 2.68 14.20
CA LEU A 30 18.27 1.98 14.58
C LEU A 30 17.09 2.95 14.73
N GLU A 31 17.34 4.12 15.32
CA GLU A 31 16.32 5.15 15.47
C GLU A 31 15.85 5.66 14.10
N MET A 32 16.79 5.88 13.19
CA MET A 32 16.48 6.29 11.82
C MET A 32 15.65 5.24 11.10
N ARG A 33 15.99 3.96 11.27
CA ARG A 33 15.23 2.87 10.68
C ARG A 33 13.81 2.77 11.25
N ARG A 34 13.67 2.98 12.56
CA ARG A 34 12.34 2.99 13.19
C ARG A 34 11.48 4.14 12.67
N ALA A 35 12.08 5.32 12.54
CA ALA A 35 11.36 6.48 12.01
C ALA A 35 10.93 6.26 10.56
N GLU A 36 11.81 5.73 9.72
CA GLU A 36 11.47 5.38 8.34
C GLU A 36 10.39 4.31 8.28
N GLY A 37 10.50 3.28 9.11
CA GLY A 37 9.52 2.21 9.16
C GLY A 37 8.15 2.71 9.59
N ALA A 38 8.09 3.61 10.57
CA ALA A 38 6.83 4.21 11.02
C ALA A 38 6.20 5.07 9.92
N ALA A 39 7.02 5.88 9.24
CA ALA A 39 6.54 6.71 8.13
C ALA A 39 6.03 5.85 6.98
N LEU A 40 6.75 4.77 6.65
CA LEU A 40 6.33 3.84 5.61
C LEU A 40 5.04 3.11 5.99
N GLN A 41 4.90 2.73 7.25
CA GLN A 41 3.67 2.11 7.76
C GLN A 41 2.47 3.03 7.58
N ASP A 42 2.61 4.30 7.91
CA ASP A 42 1.53 5.29 7.76
C ASP A 42 1.11 5.41 6.29
N VAL A 43 2.07 5.48 5.37
CA VAL A 43 1.80 5.54 3.93
C VAL A 43 1.08 4.28 3.47
N LEU A 44 1.52 3.11 3.90
CA LEU A 44 0.90 1.83 3.51
C LEU A 44 -0.52 1.71 4.03
N ILE A 45 -0.76 2.12 5.27
CA ILE A 45 -2.11 2.10 5.86
C ILE A 45 -3.03 3.04 5.07
N GLU A 46 -2.57 4.24 4.74
CA GLU A 46 -3.34 5.19 3.94
C GLU A 46 -3.68 4.62 2.56
N GLN A 47 -2.72 3.97 1.90
CA GLN A 47 -2.94 3.34 0.61
C GLN A 47 -3.92 2.17 0.70
N LEU A 48 -3.83 1.37 1.75
CA LEU A 48 -4.77 0.26 1.96
C LEU A 48 -6.18 0.77 2.22
N ASP A 49 -6.33 1.85 2.97
CA ASP A 49 -7.64 2.47 3.21
C ASP A 49 -8.23 2.96 1.87
N ARG A 50 -7.43 3.56 1.01
CA ARG A 50 -7.88 4.00 -0.32
C ARG A 50 -8.31 2.82 -1.19
N VAL A 51 -7.54 1.74 -1.18
CA VAL A 51 -7.89 0.53 -1.93
C VAL A 51 -9.21 -0.03 -1.41
N GLN A 52 -9.39 -0.07 -0.11
CA GLN A 52 -10.62 -0.55 0.50
C GLN A 52 -11.81 0.31 0.11
N ASP A 53 -11.69 1.63 0.15
CA ASP A 53 -12.74 2.55 -0.28
C ASP A 53 -13.08 2.39 -1.76
N LEU A 54 -12.07 2.30 -2.61
CA LEU A 54 -12.27 2.12 -4.05
C LEU A 54 -12.94 0.77 -4.35
N THR A 55 -12.57 -0.27 -3.62
CA THR A 55 -13.19 -1.59 -3.74
C THR A 55 -14.67 -1.53 -3.36
N ALA A 56 -14.99 -0.84 -2.26
CA ALA A 56 -16.38 -0.66 -1.84
C ALA A 56 -17.18 0.13 -2.86
N GLN A 57 -16.61 1.20 -3.44
CA GLN A 57 -17.25 1.97 -4.50
C GLN A 57 -17.49 1.12 -5.74
N ALA A 58 -16.50 0.34 -6.14
CA ALA A 58 -16.62 -0.55 -7.30
C ALA A 58 -17.73 -1.58 -7.08
N ALA A 59 -17.83 -2.15 -5.88
CA ALA A 59 -18.87 -3.11 -5.54
C ALA A 59 -20.26 -2.47 -5.63
N ARG A 60 -20.42 -1.25 -5.12
CA ARG A 60 -21.70 -0.54 -5.20
C ARG A 60 -22.07 -0.22 -6.65
N LEU A 61 -21.12 0.23 -7.45
CA LEU A 61 -21.36 0.53 -8.87
C LEU A 61 -21.70 -0.74 -9.65
N ALA A 62 -21.03 -1.84 -9.34
CA ALA A 62 -21.34 -3.12 -9.98
C ALA A 62 -22.74 -3.59 -9.63
N ALA A 63 -23.16 -3.46 -8.38
CA ALA A 63 -24.50 -3.82 -7.93
C ALA A 63 -25.57 -2.95 -8.60
N ALA A 64 -25.33 -1.63 -8.66
CA ALA A 64 -26.24 -0.70 -9.33
C ALA A 64 -26.36 -0.99 -10.81
N ARG A 65 -25.25 -1.31 -11.46
CA ARG A 65 -25.23 -1.68 -12.88
C ARG A 65 -26.01 -2.96 -13.15
N LYS A 66 -25.85 -3.96 -12.29
CA LYS A 66 -26.58 -5.23 -12.38
C LYS A 66 -28.08 -5.00 -12.29
N GLU A 67 -28.51 -4.17 -11.35
CA GLU A 67 -29.91 -3.83 -11.17
C GLU A 67 -30.48 -3.07 -12.38
N ALA A 68 -29.71 -2.09 -12.87
CA ALA A 68 -30.10 -1.33 -14.05
C ALA A 68 -30.24 -2.23 -15.30
N MET A 69 -29.32 -3.17 -15.47
CA MET A 69 -29.38 -4.13 -16.56
C MET A 69 -30.59 -5.05 -16.44
N ALA A 70 -30.91 -5.48 -15.22
CA ALA A 70 -32.10 -6.30 -14.97
C ALA A 70 -33.39 -5.55 -15.34
N ASP A 71 -33.47 -4.26 -14.99
CA ASP A 71 -34.64 -3.41 -15.35
C ASP A 71 -34.75 -3.23 -16.84
N VAL A 72 -33.66 -2.98 -17.55
CA VAL A 72 -33.64 -2.87 -19.01
C VAL A 72 -34.13 -4.16 -19.66
N LEU A 73 -33.66 -5.30 -19.15
CA LEU A 73 -34.06 -6.60 -19.65
C LEU A 73 -35.57 -6.84 -19.46
N ARG A 74 -36.09 -6.52 -18.27
CA ARG A 74 -37.52 -6.64 -18.00
C ARG A 74 -38.33 -5.77 -18.94
N THR A 75 -37.92 -4.53 -19.18
CA THR A 75 -38.58 -3.61 -20.10
C THR A 75 -38.58 -4.17 -21.52
N ASN A 76 -37.43 -4.68 -21.97
CA ASN A 76 -37.31 -5.26 -23.30
C ASN A 76 -38.16 -6.53 -23.46
N LEU A 77 -38.21 -7.38 -22.44
CA LEU A 77 -39.04 -8.57 -22.45
C LEU A 77 -40.54 -8.21 -22.50
N ALA A 78 -40.96 -7.24 -21.71
CA ALA A 78 -42.36 -6.76 -21.73
C ALA A 78 -42.74 -6.22 -23.12
N ARG A 79 -41.84 -5.48 -23.76
CA ARG A 79 -42.06 -4.95 -25.10
C ARG A 79 -42.16 -6.06 -26.12
N VAL A 80 -41.31 -7.08 -26.04
CA VAL A 80 -41.34 -8.23 -26.95
C VAL A 80 -42.64 -9.00 -26.75
N LEU A 81 -43.08 -9.22 -25.53
CA LEU A 81 -44.31 -9.92 -25.22
C LEU A 81 -45.54 -9.15 -25.72
N ASP A 82 -45.56 -7.82 -25.55
CA ASP A 82 -46.64 -6.98 -26.08
C ASP A 82 -46.66 -7.04 -27.60
N ASN A 83 -45.53 -6.99 -28.25
CA ASN A 83 -45.46 -7.10 -29.71
C ASN A 83 -45.91 -8.48 -30.21
N ALA A 84 -45.57 -9.53 -29.46
CA ALA A 84 -45.99 -10.88 -29.78
C ALA A 84 -47.50 -11.03 -29.69
N ASP A 85 -48.13 -10.46 -28.67
CA ASP A 85 -49.58 -10.44 -28.54
C ASP A 85 -50.23 -9.61 -29.63
N GLY A 86 -49.67 -8.46 -29.98
CA GLY A 86 -50.16 -7.60 -31.03
C GLY A 86 -49.94 -8.15 -32.43
N ALA A 87 -49.05 -9.10 -32.59
CA ALA A 87 -48.71 -9.72 -33.86
C ALA A 87 -49.54 -10.98 -34.15
N ASP A 88 -50.48 -11.32 -33.33
CA ASP A 88 -51.33 -12.49 -33.53
C ASP A 88 -52.15 -12.32 -34.80
N PRO A 89 -52.00 -13.23 -35.75
CA PRO A 89 -52.51 -13.00 -37.08
C PRO A 89 -53.93 -13.43 -37.23
N ASP A 90 -54.78 -13.13 -36.51
CA ASP A 90 -56.10 -13.55 -36.69
C ASP A 90 -56.86 -12.95 -37.89
#